data_b1b6480c0f8005b1aef70ff7c9f8782b
#
_entry.id   b1b6480c0f8005b1aef70ff7c9f8782b
#
_cell.length_a   1.000
_cell.length_b   1.000
_cell.length_c   1.000
_cell.angle_alpha   90.00
_cell.angle_beta   90.00
_cell.angle_gamma   90.00
#
_symmetry.space_group_name_H-M   'P 1'
#
loop_
_entity.id
_entity.type
_entity.pdbx_description
1 polymer ?
#
loop_
_entity_poly.entity_id
_entity_poly.type
_entity_poly.pdbx_seq_one_letter_code
_entity_poly.pdbx_strand_id
1 'polypeptide(L)'
;MKKALLLSSLLILAIPAAYAQDSIEQCYKAATNEVAMRECLKKELQQTRDEYREALDKLTQQAGELDRVTGRHEAMPALEKANMSFDRYVSEQCRFEETMFSGGSGAGAANLACQINLLHIRIGAMEAFTAEQ
;
A
#
# COMPACT_ATOMS: atom_id res chain seq x y z
N MET A 1 -52.35 10.33 -2.45
CA MET A 1 -51.15 9.88 -3.19
C MET A 1 -49.93 10.34 -2.44
N LYS A 2 -49.32 9.48 -1.63
CA LYS A 2 -48.11 9.81 -0.84
C LYS A 2 -46.91 9.30 -1.60
N LYS A 3 -46.06 10.20 -2.16
CA LYS A 3 -44.81 9.86 -2.79
C LYS A 3 -43.77 9.60 -1.70
N ALA A 4 -43.37 8.35 -1.52
CA ALA A 4 -42.28 7.99 -0.66
C ALA A 4 -40.96 8.28 -1.43
N LEU A 5 -40.18 9.26 -0.96
CA LEU A 5 -38.83 9.52 -1.36
C LEU A 5 -37.91 8.49 -0.69
N LEU A 6 -37.42 7.53 -1.47
CA LEU A 6 -36.34 6.63 -1.05
C LEU A 6 -35.03 7.42 -1.12
N LEU A 7 -34.53 7.85 0.04
CA LEU A 7 -33.15 8.33 0.20
C LEU A 7 -32.21 7.11 0.14
N SER A 8 -31.60 6.88 -1.01
CA SER A 8 -30.45 5.98 -1.14
C SER A 8 -29.26 6.59 -0.43
N SER A 9 -28.95 6.08 0.77
CA SER A 9 -27.70 6.37 1.47
C SER A 9 -26.56 5.71 0.73
N LEU A 10 -25.79 6.49 -0.03
CA LEU A 10 -24.53 6.08 -0.63
C LEU A 10 -23.51 5.96 0.51
N LEU A 11 -23.27 4.74 0.99
CA LEU A 11 -22.15 4.46 1.90
C LEU A 11 -20.85 4.57 1.07
N ILE A 12 -20.19 5.73 1.18
CA ILE A 12 -18.84 5.91 0.68
C ILE A 12 -17.92 5.15 1.64
N LEU A 13 -17.47 3.96 1.22
CA LEU A 13 -16.40 3.22 1.88
C LEU A 13 -15.12 4.07 1.78
N ALA A 14 -14.72 4.67 2.89
CA ALA A 14 -13.50 5.45 3.01
C ALA A 14 -12.29 4.52 2.80
N ILE A 15 -11.52 4.81 1.77
CA ILE A 15 -10.39 4.05 1.28
C ILE A 15 -9.20 4.13 2.26
N PRO A 16 -8.48 3.03 2.55
CA PRO A 16 -7.35 3.00 3.49
C PRO A 16 -6.14 3.89 3.13
N ALA A 17 -6.11 4.46 1.93
CA ALA A 17 -5.08 5.42 1.53
C ALA A 17 -4.98 6.68 2.43
N ALA A 18 -6.03 7.01 3.19
CA ALA A 18 -6.02 8.13 4.13
C ALA A 18 -5.07 7.89 5.32
N TYR A 19 -4.91 6.64 5.77
CA TYR A 19 -4.07 6.31 6.93
C TYR A 19 -2.57 6.47 6.66
N ALA A 20 -2.11 6.11 5.45
CA ALA A 20 -0.71 6.26 5.07
C ALA A 20 -0.27 7.73 5.06
N GLN A 21 -1.13 8.60 4.55
CA GLN A 21 -0.84 10.02 4.47
C GLN A 21 -0.81 10.66 5.85
N ASP A 22 -1.67 10.20 6.77
CA ASP A 22 -1.70 10.66 8.16
C ASP A 22 -0.44 10.28 8.93
N SER A 23 0.05 9.05 8.83
CA SER A 23 1.25 8.60 9.55
C SER A 23 2.53 9.28 9.05
N ILE A 24 2.68 9.46 7.74
CA ILE A 24 3.78 10.21 7.14
C ILE A 24 3.75 11.67 7.61
N GLU A 25 2.58 12.31 7.55
CA GLU A 25 2.41 13.69 7.99
C GLU A 25 2.72 13.87 9.48
N GLN A 26 2.35 12.90 10.33
CA GLN A 26 2.70 12.90 11.74
C GLN A 26 4.21 12.83 11.96
N CYS A 27 4.95 12.03 11.18
CA CYS A 27 6.41 12.01 11.23
C CYS A 27 7.01 13.37 10.89
N TYR A 28 6.50 14.05 9.86
CA TYR A 28 6.96 15.39 9.48
C TYR A 28 6.64 16.44 10.53
N LYS A 29 5.49 16.37 11.19
CA LYS A 29 5.08 17.33 12.24
C LYS A 29 5.81 17.12 13.56
N ALA A 30 6.07 15.87 13.93
CA ALA A 30 6.67 15.53 15.22
C ALA A 30 8.20 15.62 15.22
N ALA A 31 8.85 15.51 14.08
CA ALA A 31 10.29 15.47 13.98
C ALA A 31 10.92 16.85 14.26
N THR A 32 11.88 16.88 15.17
CA THR A 32 12.65 18.09 15.51
C THR A 32 13.86 18.31 14.58
N ASN A 33 14.25 17.29 13.84
CA ASN A 33 15.33 17.30 12.88
C ASN A 33 15.18 16.16 11.87
N GLU A 34 16.02 16.15 10.86
CA GLU A 34 15.95 15.18 9.77
C GLU A 34 16.26 13.75 10.21
N VAL A 35 17.15 13.55 11.17
CA VAL A 35 17.45 12.21 11.70
C VAL A 35 16.22 11.62 12.38
N ALA A 36 15.57 12.41 13.24
CA ALA A 36 14.33 12.01 13.92
C ALA A 36 13.21 11.70 12.92
N MET A 37 13.10 12.50 11.85
CA MET A 37 12.12 12.26 10.78
C MET A 37 12.37 10.92 10.08
N ARG A 38 13.60 10.65 9.66
CA ARG A 38 13.95 9.39 9.00
C ARG A 38 13.74 8.18 9.91
N GLU A 39 14.05 8.29 11.19
CA GLU A 39 13.79 7.18 12.13
C GLU A 39 12.29 6.93 12.31
N CYS A 40 11.46 7.98 12.38
CA CYS A 40 10.00 7.85 12.39
C CYS A 40 9.50 7.13 11.11
N LEU A 41 9.91 7.60 9.94
CA LEU A 41 9.51 7.01 8.64
C LEU A 41 10.01 5.57 8.48
N LYS A 42 11.20 5.21 8.98
CA LYS A 42 11.68 3.82 8.97
C LYS A 42 10.79 2.90 9.79
N LYS A 43 10.33 3.37 10.95
CA LYS A 43 9.41 2.60 11.80
C LYS A 43 8.07 2.41 11.11
N GLU A 44 7.50 3.46 10.53
CA GLU A 44 6.27 3.38 9.74
C GLU A 44 6.42 2.43 8.55
N LEU A 45 7.53 2.52 7.82
CA LEU A 45 7.81 1.61 6.71
C LEU A 45 7.87 0.15 7.15
N GLN A 46 8.47 -0.13 8.30
CA GLN A 46 8.53 -1.49 8.83
C GLN A 46 7.13 -2.02 9.15
N GLN A 47 6.29 -1.23 9.81
CA GLN A 47 4.90 -1.58 10.09
C GLN A 47 4.11 -1.82 8.78
N THR A 48 4.22 -0.90 7.82
CA THR A 48 3.57 -1.05 6.51
C THR A 48 4.01 -2.30 5.77
N ARG A 49 5.28 -2.69 5.88
CA ARG A 49 5.79 -3.94 5.29
C ARG A 49 5.22 -5.18 5.96
N ASP A 50 4.94 -5.12 7.25
CA ASP A 50 4.29 -6.23 7.97
C ASP A 50 2.83 -6.38 7.52
N GLU A 51 2.10 -5.27 7.40
CA GLU A 51 0.74 -5.24 6.85
C GLU A 51 0.69 -5.73 5.38
N TYR A 52 1.66 -5.30 4.57
CA TYR A 52 1.78 -5.76 3.18
C TYR A 52 1.99 -7.28 3.09
N ARG A 53 2.85 -7.85 3.94
CA ARG A 53 3.06 -9.30 3.97
C ARG A 53 1.79 -10.04 4.37
N GLU A 54 1.05 -9.56 5.36
CA GLU A 54 -0.21 -10.16 5.77
C GLU A 54 -1.26 -10.15 4.63
N ALA A 55 -1.41 -9.02 3.94
CA ALA A 55 -2.32 -8.93 2.80
C ALA A 55 -1.89 -9.84 1.64
N LEU A 56 -0.58 -9.93 1.36
CA LEU A 56 -0.03 -10.80 0.33
C LEU A 56 -0.21 -12.28 0.67
N ASP A 57 -0.05 -12.68 1.93
CA ASP A 57 -0.25 -14.06 2.37
C ASP A 57 -1.70 -14.52 2.17
N LYS A 58 -2.68 -13.65 2.48
CA LYS A 58 -4.10 -13.92 2.21
C LYS A 58 -4.37 -14.14 0.73
N LEU A 59 -3.83 -13.26 -0.11
CA LEU A 59 -3.99 -13.36 -1.57
C LEU A 59 -3.29 -14.59 -2.14
N THR A 60 -2.13 -14.96 -1.61
CA THR A 60 -1.38 -16.17 -1.97
C THR A 60 -2.17 -17.43 -1.66
N GLN A 61 -2.82 -17.49 -0.49
CA GLN A 61 -3.69 -18.61 -0.12
C GLN A 61 -4.86 -18.74 -1.08
N GLN A 62 -5.52 -17.64 -1.45
CA GLN A 62 -6.64 -17.67 -2.40
C GLN A 62 -6.19 -18.12 -3.80
N ALA A 63 -5.05 -17.60 -4.29
CA ALA A 63 -4.50 -17.99 -5.59
C ALA A 63 -4.14 -19.50 -5.62
N GLY A 64 -3.51 -19.99 -4.56
CA GLY A 64 -3.17 -21.42 -4.42
C GLY A 64 -4.39 -22.30 -4.35
N GLU A 65 -5.43 -21.89 -3.64
CA GLU A 65 -6.70 -22.63 -3.58
C GLU A 65 -7.41 -22.63 -4.93
N LEU A 66 -7.43 -21.51 -5.64
CA LEU A 66 -7.99 -21.43 -6.98
C LEU A 66 -7.28 -22.39 -7.95
N ASP A 67 -5.95 -22.40 -7.94
CA ASP A 67 -5.17 -23.33 -8.77
C ASP A 67 -5.45 -24.79 -8.41
N ARG A 68 -5.58 -25.07 -7.12
CA ARG A 68 -5.88 -26.43 -6.63
C ARG A 68 -7.26 -26.92 -7.09
N VAL A 69 -8.31 -26.09 -6.98
CA VAL A 69 -9.68 -26.50 -7.31
C VAL A 69 -9.95 -26.53 -8.82
N THR A 70 -9.28 -25.65 -9.57
CA THR A 70 -9.44 -25.60 -11.04
C THR A 70 -8.49 -26.51 -11.79
N GLY A 71 -7.38 -26.90 -11.19
CA GLY A 71 -6.29 -27.64 -11.84
C GLY A 71 -5.54 -26.85 -12.93
N ARG A 72 -5.75 -25.53 -13.02
CA ARG A 72 -5.17 -24.68 -14.09
C ARG A 72 -3.73 -24.25 -13.84
N HIS A 73 -3.35 -24.07 -12.58
CA HIS A 73 -2.00 -23.64 -12.17
C HIS A 73 -1.56 -22.30 -12.82
N GLU A 74 -2.46 -21.36 -12.93
CA GLU A 74 -2.25 -20.05 -13.58
C GLU A 74 -2.21 -18.89 -12.58
N ALA A 75 -2.96 -18.98 -11.47
CA ALA A 75 -3.13 -17.87 -10.53
C ALA A 75 -1.85 -17.58 -9.74
N MET A 76 -1.19 -18.61 -9.22
CA MET A 76 0.07 -18.44 -8.48
C MET A 76 1.18 -17.82 -9.32
N PRO A 77 1.51 -18.32 -10.53
CA PRO A 77 2.52 -17.69 -11.38
C PRO A 77 2.18 -16.26 -11.78
N ALA A 78 0.89 -15.95 -11.99
CA ALA A 78 0.44 -14.60 -12.30
C ALA A 78 0.64 -13.64 -11.12
N LEU A 79 0.32 -14.09 -9.90
CA LEU A 79 0.54 -13.34 -8.66
C LEU A 79 2.03 -13.07 -8.43
N GLU A 80 2.89 -14.08 -8.55
CA GLU A 80 4.35 -13.94 -8.41
C GLU A 80 4.91 -12.92 -9.39
N LYS A 81 4.50 -12.97 -10.65
CA LYS A 81 4.92 -12.00 -11.67
C LYS A 81 4.46 -10.58 -11.35
N ALA A 82 3.23 -10.42 -10.87
CA ALA A 82 2.68 -9.14 -10.45
C ALA A 82 3.47 -8.56 -9.27
N ASN A 83 3.82 -9.38 -8.28
CA ASN A 83 4.61 -8.96 -7.14
C ASN A 83 6.02 -8.52 -7.52
N MET A 84 6.73 -9.30 -8.34
CA MET A 84 8.07 -8.91 -8.84
C MET A 84 8.02 -7.58 -9.61
N SER A 85 6.98 -7.36 -10.42
CA SER A 85 6.81 -6.11 -11.16
C SER A 85 6.53 -4.93 -10.24
N PHE A 86 5.73 -5.15 -9.20
CA PHE A 86 5.44 -4.14 -8.19
C PHE A 86 6.70 -3.77 -7.38
N ASP A 87 7.46 -4.73 -6.90
CA ASP A 87 8.69 -4.50 -6.15
C ASP A 87 9.71 -3.68 -6.97
N ARG A 88 9.84 -4.02 -8.25
CA ARG A 88 10.66 -3.22 -9.18
C ARG A 88 10.14 -1.80 -9.30
N TYR A 89 8.84 -1.63 -9.50
CA TYR A 89 8.23 -0.31 -9.61
C TYR A 89 8.47 0.53 -8.36
N VAL A 90 8.25 -0.03 -7.16
CA VAL A 90 8.53 0.66 -5.89
C VAL A 90 9.98 1.13 -5.83
N SER A 91 10.91 0.24 -6.15
CA SER A 91 12.34 0.56 -6.11
C SER A 91 12.71 1.70 -7.06
N GLU A 92 12.26 1.61 -8.32
CA GLU A 92 12.59 2.59 -9.35
C GLU A 92 11.88 3.93 -9.14
N GLN A 93 10.60 3.90 -8.78
CA GLN A 93 9.82 5.11 -8.53
C GLN A 93 10.35 5.87 -7.31
N CYS A 94 10.60 5.19 -6.19
CA CYS A 94 11.06 5.87 -4.99
C CYS A 94 12.51 6.36 -5.11
N ARG A 95 13.32 5.70 -5.93
CA ARG A 95 14.65 6.23 -6.29
C ARG A 95 14.53 7.48 -7.18
N PHE A 96 13.58 7.52 -8.10
CA PHE A 96 13.31 8.72 -8.90
C PHE A 96 12.91 9.89 -8.00
N GLU A 97 11.97 9.69 -7.07
CA GLU A 97 11.56 10.73 -6.12
C GLU A 97 12.73 11.23 -5.26
N GLU A 98 13.58 10.33 -4.77
CA GLU A 98 14.81 10.65 -4.04
C GLU A 98 15.75 11.54 -4.87
N THR A 99 15.93 11.22 -6.16
CA THR A 99 16.79 12.00 -7.07
C THR A 99 16.26 13.41 -7.31
N MET A 100 14.95 13.62 -7.27
CA MET A 100 14.35 14.95 -7.43
C MET A 100 14.76 15.94 -6.32
N PHE A 101 15.23 15.44 -5.18
CA PHE A 101 15.80 16.26 -4.11
C PHE A 101 17.29 16.59 -4.31
N SER A 102 17.89 16.21 -5.44
CA SER A 102 19.26 16.53 -5.84
C SER A 102 20.33 16.25 -4.76
N GLY A 103 20.16 15.16 -4.01
CA GLY A 103 21.08 14.81 -2.91
C GLY A 103 20.95 15.68 -1.66
N GLY A 104 19.93 16.55 -1.58
CA GLY A 104 19.60 17.33 -0.40
C GLY A 104 19.19 16.46 0.78
N SER A 105 19.12 17.09 1.96
CA SER A 105 18.83 16.40 3.22
C SER A 105 17.48 15.66 3.26
N GLY A 106 16.48 16.10 2.51
CA GLY A 106 15.18 15.48 2.40
C GLY A 106 15.10 14.23 1.51
N ALA A 107 16.15 13.91 0.75
CA ALA A 107 16.14 12.82 -0.24
C ALA A 107 15.78 11.45 0.37
N GLY A 108 16.44 11.09 1.47
CA GLY A 108 16.18 9.83 2.16
C GLY A 108 14.78 9.74 2.78
N ALA A 109 14.26 10.86 3.29
CA ALA A 109 12.89 10.94 3.80
C ALA A 109 11.86 10.77 2.67
N ALA A 110 12.08 11.40 1.52
CA ALA A 110 11.23 11.26 0.33
C ALA A 110 11.16 9.81 -0.15
N ASN A 111 12.30 9.10 -0.20
CA ASN A 111 12.34 7.68 -0.58
C ASN A 111 11.50 6.82 0.38
N LEU A 112 11.66 7.01 1.70
CA LEU A 112 10.90 6.26 2.71
C LEU A 112 9.39 6.54 2.60
N ALA A 113 8.99 7.80 2.49
CA ALA A 113 7.60 8.20 2.35
C ALA A 113 6.96 7.62 1.07
N CYS A 114 7.70 7.64 -0.05
CA CYS A 114 7.27 7.02 -1.30
C CYS A 114 7.00 5.53 -1.12
N GLN A 115 7.90 4.76 -0.49
CA GLN A 115 7.71 3.34 -0.24
C GLN A 115 6.46 3.08 0.59
N ILE A 116 6.26 3.83 1.68
CA ILE A 116 5.07 3.72 2.54
C ILE A 116 3.80 3.93 1.71
N ASN A 117 3.73 5.01 0.94
CA ASN A 117 2.56 5.31 0.10
C ASN A 117 2.24 4.20 -0.91
N LEU A 118 3.24 3.73 -1.64
CA LEU A 118 3.03 2.69 -2.67
C LEU A 118 2.62 1.36 -2.06
N LEU A 119 3.19 0.98 -0.93
CA LEU A 119 2.78 -0.24 -0.21
C LEU A 119 1.34 -0.15 0.28
N HIS A 120 0.91 0.97 0.86
CA HIS A 120 -0.49 1.14 1.28
C HIS A 120 -1.47 1.09 0.12
N ILE A 121 -1.15 1.70 -1.03
CA ILE A 121 -1.97 1.60 -2.24
C ILE A 121 -2.12 0.12 -2.65
N ARG A 122 -1.03 -0.64 -2.62
CA ARG A 122 -1.06 -2.06 -2.98
C ARG A 122 -1.82 -2.90 -1.96
N ILE A 123 -1.65 -2.65 -0.66
CA ILE A 123 -2.42 -3.29 0.42
C ILE A 123 -3.92 -3.09 0.19
N GLY A 124 -4.36 -1.85 0.00
CA GLY A 124 -5.76 -1.54 -0.25
C GLY A 124 -6.33 -2.24 -1.48
N ALA A 125 -5.55 -2.34 -2.55
CA ALA A 125 -5.96 -3.08 -3.75
C ALA A 125 -6.08 -4.58 -3.51
N MET A 126 -5.17 -5.20 -2.74
CA MET A 126 -5.23 -6.61 -2.38
C MET A 126 -6.41 -6.91 -1.45
N GLU A 127 -6.65 -6.06 -0.46
CA GLU A 127 -7.76 -6.21 0.49
C GLU A 127 -9.12 -6.07 -0.20
N ALA A 128 -9.27 -5.09 -1.09
CA ALA A 128 -10.49 -4.94 -1.89
C ALA A 128 -10.76 -6.18 -2.75
N PHE A 129 -9.73 -6.70 -3.41
CA PHE A 129 -9.84 -7.91 -4.22
C PHE A 129 -10.22 -9.14 -3.39
N THR A 130 -9.61 -9.32 -2.21
CA THR A 130 -9.91 -10.47 -1.34
C THR A 130 -11.29 -10.37 -0.69
N ALA A 131 -11.84 -9.18 -0.49
CA ALA A 131 -13.19 -8.99 0.07
C ALA A 131 -14.32 -9.30 -0.91
N GLU A 132 -14.05 -9.28 -2.23
CA GLU A 132 -15.03 -9.55 -3.29
C GLU A 132 -15.17 -11.05 -3.65
N GLN A 133 -14.30 -11.91 -3.11
CA GLN A 133 -14.27 -13.37 -3.36
C GLN A 133 -15.01 -14.15 -2.27
#